data_5e3ab7a6e0dd914fab0c8d43d217bdd7
#
_entry.id   5e3ab7a6e0dd914fab0c8d43d217bdd7
#
_cell.length_a   1.000
_cell.length_b   1.000
_cell.length_c   1.000
_cell.angle_alpha   90.00
_cell.angle_beta   90.00
_cell.angle_gamma   90.00
#
_symmetry.space_group_name_H-M   'P 1'
#
loop_
_entity.id
_entity.type
_entity.pdbx_description
1 polymer ?
#
loop_
_entity_poly.entity_id
_entity_poly.type
_entity_poly.pdbx_seq_one_letter_code
_entity_poly.pdbx_strand_id
1 'polypeptide(L)'
;MPLYRVVLLALLVSSSLCAQSVTVLVLRFQNNSSYTELNWVGESIAETLRADFAQANQIVLDRPTALAGMKKLDLRPEANFTKASIIRLSQTLEADMVVYGNYEVKLPPGVTQLKESNIVINAQLIDLRKLQNAPDVSEAGKLTDLSKYKEHLAWQTLAYMDPSHHTVFEQFLGNRKLPRLEAEESYIHGLLASDKEQQKKWFLQATNLDPQFVSPAFELGQFYLEHDDPRQAAKWLQRVPSSDPRYLEARFRLGVAAYQQTDYNSAVIYFKEVAAAMPLHEVYNNLAAAEDQLNLPPAIDDFRRAVDGDPGDVSYLFNLGAALLRRNLFEEAQQKLQAVMDHSPDDGEADELLARAEERKITPSGTKALAPARLKMSMDSTAFRQLKAMLQPKTK
;
A
#
# COMPACT_ATOMS: atom_id res chain seq x y z
N MET A 1 -32.54 -64.05 -6.19
CA MET A 1 -31.57 -63.23 -6.93
C MET A 1 -31.99 -61.79 -6.81
N PRO A 2 -31.38 -60.94 -6.00
CA PRO A 2 -31.66 -59.48 -5.98
C PRO A 2 -30.68 -58.75 -6.87
N LEU A 3 -31.24 -57.87 -7.74
CA LEU A 3 -30.51 -56.94 -8.60
C LEU A 3 -29.89 -55.83 -7.72
N TYR A 4 -28.55 -55.70 -7.75
CA TYR A 4 -27.85 -54.54 -7.22
C TYR A 4 -27.95 -53.36 -8.22
N ARG A 5 -28.68 -52.32 -7.83
CA ARG A 5 -28.64 -51.03 -8.51
C ARG A 5 -27.39 -50.31 -8.09
N VAL A 6 -26.42 -50.19 -8.98
CA VAL A 6 -25.24 -49.30 -8.82
C VAL A 6 -25.74 -47.87 -9.09
N VAL A 7 -25.83 -47.06 -8.04
CA VAL A 7 -26.04 -45.63 -8.14
C VAL A 7 -24.65 -44.98 -8.36
N LEU A 8 -24.37 -44.59 -9.59
CA LEU A 8 -23.21 -43.77 -9.94
C LEU A 8 -23.48 -42.35 -9.44
N LEU A 9 -22.84 -41.96 -8.30
CA LEU A 9 -22.84 -40.59 -7.79
C LEU A 9 -21.80 -39.80 -8.62
N ALA A 10 -22.27 -39.10 -9.65
CA ALA A 10 -21.47 -38.15 -10.39
C ALA A 10 -21.20 -36.95 -9.48
N LEU A 11 -20.01 -36.90 -8.86
CA LEU A 11 -19.46 -35.70 -8.21
C LEU A 11 -19.21 -34.66 -9.32
N LEU A 12 -20.17 -33.77 -9.51
CA LEU A 12 -19.95 -32.51 -10.21
C LEU A 12 -19.03 -31.67 -9.35
N VAL A 13 -17.74 -31.80 -9.57
CA VAL A 13 -16.77 -30.81 -9.14
C VAL A 13 -17.06 -29.56 -9.99
N SER A 14 -17.90 -28.69 -9.46
CA SER A 14 -18.02 -27.34 -9.96
C SER A 14 -16.67 -26.65 -9.66
N SER A 15 -15.75 -26.68 -10.64
CA SER A 15 -14.59 -25.80 -10.66
C SER A 15 -15.15 -24.37 -10.72
N SER A 16 -15.36 -23.78 -9.55
CA SER A 16 -15.53 -22.34 -9.45
C SER A 16 -14.26 -21.75 -10.08
N LEU A 17 -14.38 -21.20 -11.29
CA LEU A 17 -13.37 -20.28 -11.81
C LEU A 17 -13.25 -19.14 -10.80
N CYS A 18 -12.36 -19.28 -9.84
CA CYS A 18 -11.92 -18.20 -9.01
C CYS A 18 -11.34 -17.16 -9.97
N ALA A 19 -11.96 -16.01 -10.11
CA ALA A 19 -11.31 -14.86 -10.72
C ALA A 19 -10.03 -14.63 -9.90
N GLN A 20 -8.91 -15.05 -10.46
CA GLN A 20 -7.61 -14.94 -9.81
C GLN A 20 -7.23 -13.47 -9.91
N SER A 21 -7.01 -12.80 -8.77
CA SER A 21 -6.52 -11.42 -8.76
C SER A 21 -5.21 -11.37 -9.53
N VAL A 22 -5.12 -10.42 -10.46
CA VAL A 22 -3.99 -10.29 -11.38
C VAL A 22 -2.95 -9.37 -10.75
N THR A 23 -1.69 -9.81 -10.70
CA THR A 23 -0.57 -8.95 -10.29
C THR A 23 -0.14 -8.07 -11.45
N VAL A 24 -0.26 -6.76 -11.28
CA VAL A 24 -0.03 -5.78 -12.33
C VAL A 24 1.18 -4.91 -12.02
N LEU A 25 2.12 -4.84 -12.95
CA LEU A 25 3.20 -3.86 -12.97
C LEU A 25 2.81 -2.70 -13.88
N VAL A 26 2.81 -1.47 -13.37
CA VAL A 26 2.61 -0.26 -14.18
C VAL A 26 3.91 0.51 -14.24
N LEU A 27 4.46 0.66 -15.45
CA LEU A 27 5.68 1.41 -15.69
C LEU A 27 5.36 2.87 -16.03
N ARG A 28 6.30 3.77 -15.75
CA ARG A 28 6.23 5.16 -16.17
C ARG A 28 6.12 5.24 -17.71
N PHE A 29 5.25 6.11 -18.21
CA PHE A 29 5.09 6.38 -19.64
C PHE A 29 6.22 7.26 -20.15
N GLN A 30 6.69 6.95 -21.35
CA GLN A 30 7.82 7.65 -21.99
C GLN A 30 7.36 8.94 -22.66
N ASN A 31 8.12 10.01 -22.46
CA ASN A 31 7.89 11.28 -23.14
C ASN A 31 8.58 11.25 -24.53
N ASN A 32 7.80 11.20 -25.59
CA ASN A 32 8.30 11.24 -26.99
C ASN A 32 8.33 12.67 -27.57
N SER A 33 7.95 13.69 -26.75
CA SER A 33 8.03 15.09 -27.16
C SER A 33 9.36 15.73 -26.76
N SER A 34 9.68 16.90 -27.37
CA SER A 34 10.87 17.67 -27.02
C SER A 34 10.76 18.46 -25.69
N TYR A 35 9.59 18.46 -25.05
CA TYR A 35 9.31 19.24 -23.85
C TYR A 35 9.66 18.44 -22.59
N THR A 36 10.92 18.53 -22.13
CA THR A 36 11.42 17.77 -20.99
C THR A 36 10.79 18.19 -19.67
N GLU A 37 10.29 19.43 -19.56
CA GLU A 37 9.53 19.95 -18.43
C GLU A 37 8.22 19.18 -18.20
N LEU A 38 7.71 18.48 -19.18
CA LEU A 38 6.53 17.61 -19.07
C LEU A 38 6.87 16.16 -18.71
N ASN A 39 8.12 15.84 -18.39
CA ASN A 39 8.51 14.46 -18.01
C ASN A 39 7.73 13.89 -16.80
N TRP A 40 7.17 14.75 -15.96
CA TRP A 40 6.32 14.34 -14.85
C TRP A 40 5.01 13.66 -15.31
N VAL A 41 4.51 13.96 -16.51
CA VAL A 41 3.26 13.41 -17.05
C VAL A 41 3.30 11.88 -17.12
N GLY A 42 4.44 11.30 -17.47
CA GLY A 42 4.58 9.85 -17.57
C GLY A 42 4.40 9.12 -16.23
N GLU A 43 4.90 9.72 -15.14
CA GLU A 43 4.66 9.18 -13.80
C GLU A 43 3.22 9.45 -13.33
N SER A 44 2.67 10.62 -13.68
CA SER A 44 1.27 10.94 -13.40
C SER A 44 0.30 9.92 -13.99
N ILE A 45 0.53 9.51 -15.25
CA ILE A 45 -0.27 8.44 -15.88
C ILE A 45 -0.13 7.13 -15.09
N ALA A 46 1.10 6.74 -14.77
CA ALA A 46 1.36 5.50 -14.05
C ALA A 46 0.73 5.48 -12.66
N GLU A 47 0.79 6.60 -11.90
CA GLU A 47 0.17 6.70 -10.57
C GLU A 47 -1.36 6.59 -10.63
N THR A 48 -2.01 7.23 -11.61
CA THR A 48 -3.46 7.10 -11.79
C THR A 48 -3.84 5.65 -12.09
N LEU A 49 -3.13 5.00 -13.02
CA LEU A 49 -3.39 3.59 -13.35
C LEU A 49 -3.19 2.67 -12.13
N ARG A 50 -2.12 2.88 -11.34
CA ARG A 50 -1.88 2.11 -10.11
C ARG A 50 -3.03 2.28 -9.11
N ALA A 51 -3.48 3.51 -8.90
CA ALA A 51 -4.56 3.81 -7.97
C ALA A 51 -5.89 3.16 -8.40
N ASP A 52 -6.26 3.30 -9.67
CA ASP A 52 -7.51 2.75 -10.20
C ASP A 52 -7.51 1.23 -10.25
N PHE A 53 -6.41 0.60 -10.62
CA PHE A 53 -6.29 -0.85 -10.61
C PHE A 53 -6.37 -1.40 -9.17
N ALA A 54 -5.74 -0.73 -8.21
CA ALA A 54 -5.84 -1.10 -6.80
C ALA A 54 -7.27 -0.90 -6.25
N GLN A 55 -7.98 0.13 -6.71
CA GLN A 55 -9.40 0.34 -6.37
C GLN A 55 -10.29 -0.75 -7.00
N ALA A 56 -9.95 -1.22 -8.19
CA ALA A 56 -10.62 -2.32 -8.88
C ALA A 56 -10.13 -3.71 -8.40
N ASN A 57 -9.46 -3.78 -7.25
CA ASN A 57 -9.04 -5.02 -6.58
C ASN A 57 -7.98 -5.83 -7.31
N GLN A 58 -7.22 -5.22 -8.20
CA GLN A 58 -6.02 -5.84 -8.75
C GLN A 58 -4.86 -5.75 -7.73
N ILE A 59 -3.96 -6.72 -7.76
CA ILE A 59 -2.73 -6.69 -6.99
C ILE A 59 -1.73 -5.81 -7.75
N VAL A 60 -1.60 -4.55 -7.36
CA VAL A 60 -0.74 -3.60 -8.06
C VAL A 60 0.61 -3.51 -7.37
N LEU A 61 1.69 -3.71 -8.13
CA LEU A 61 3.04 -3.47 -7.63
C LEU A 61 3.26 -1.96 -7.49
N ASP A 62 3.60 -1.53 -6.27
CA ASP A 62 3.84 -0.13 -5.98
C ASP A 62 5.15 0.39 -6.60
N ARG A 63 5.31 1.70 -6.62
CA ARG A 63 6.49 2.35 -7.18
C ARG A 63 7.80 1.92 -6.50
N PRO A 64 7.90 1.85 -5.16
CA PRO A 64 9.11 1.33 -4.49
C PRO A 64 9.48 -0.08 -4.91
N THR A 65 8.52 -0.99 -5.01
CA THR A 65 8.74 -2.37 -5.48
C THR A 65 9.25 -2.40 -6.92
N ALA A 66 8.66 -1.60 -7.82
CA ALA A 66 9.11 -1.49 -9.19
C ALA A 66 10.56 -0.96 -9.28
N LEU A 67 10.90 0.08 -8.52
CA LEU A 67 12.26 0.64 -8.46
C LEU A 67 13.27 -0.36 -7.88
N ALA A 68 12.90 -1.13 -6.86
CA ALA A 68 13.75 -2.20 -6.31
C ALA A 68 14.04 -3.28 -7.36
N GLY A 69 13.03 -3.69 -8.13
CA GLY A 69 13.20 -4.63 -9.25
C GLY A 69 14.11 -4.08 -10.36
N MET A 70 13.94 -2.80 -10.72
CA MET A 70 14.81 -2.13 -11.69
C MET A 70 16.26 -2.10 -11.21
N LYS A 71 16.49 -1.74 -9.94
CA LYS A 71 17.83 -1.74 -9.34
C LYS A 71 18.48 -3.13 -9.37
N LYS A 72 17.70 -4.20 -9.12
CA LYS A 72 18.17 -5.59 -9.15
C LYS A 72 18.66 -6.03 -10.56
N LEU A 73 18.13 -5.38 -11.60
CA LEU A 73 18.45 -5.63 -13.00
C LEU A 73 19.38 -4.57 -13.62
N ASP A 74 19.92 -3.64 -12.83
CA ASP A 74 20.72 -2.50 -13.28
C ASP A 74 20.02 -1.62 -14.33
N LEU A 75 18.68 -1.54 -14.24
CA LEU A 75 17.87 -0.69 -15.11
C LEU A 75 17.70 0.71 -14.49
N ARG A 76 17.89 1.75 -15.31
CA ARG A 76 17.65 3.14 -14.89
C ARG A 76 16.17 3.47 -15.06
N PRO A 77 15.49 4.01 -14.02
CA PRO A 77 14.04 4.31 -14.09
C PRO A 77 13.65 5.26 -15.24
N GLU A 78 14.58 6.13 -15.66
CA GLU A 78 14.36 7.12 -16.73
C GLU A 78 14.66 6.56 -18.12
N ALA A 79 15.21 5.34 -18.22
CA ALA A 79 15.59 4.76 -19.52
C ALA A 79 14.36 4.31 -20.32
N ASN A 80 14.52 4.33 -21.63
CA ASN A 80 13.55 3.75 -22.55
C ASN A 80 13.76 2.23 -22.58
N PHE A 81 12.84 1.50 -21.97
CA PHE A 81 12.93 0.05 -21.92
C PHE A 81 12.53 -0.61 -23.24
N THR A 82 13.30 -1.61 -23.66
CA THR A 82 12.89 -2.53 -24.70
C THR A 82 11.82 -3.49 -24.17
N LYS A 83 11.03 -4.08 -25.06
CA LYS A 83 10.06 -5.14 -24.66
C LYS A 83 10.74 -6.27 -23.89
N ALA A 84 11.95 -6.67 -24.25
CA ALA A 84 12.71 -7.69 -23.55
C ALA A 84 13.05 -7.29 -22.10
N SER A 85 13.47 -6.03 -21.89
CA SER A 85 13.75 -5.49 -20.55
C SER A 85 12.47 -5.43 -19.71
N ILE A 86 11.35 -5.03 -20.31
CA ILE A 86 10.04 -4.98 -19.64
C ILE A 86 9.61 -6.37 -19.18
N ILE A 87 9.68 -7.38 -20.08
CA ILE A 87 9.34 -8.76 -19.76
C ILE A 87 10.24 -9.30 -18.66
N ARG A 88 11.56 -9.08 -18.73
CA ARG A 88 12.52 -9.53 -17.70
C ARG A 88 12.22 -8.89 -16.34
N LEU A 89 11.92 -7.59 -16.31
CA LEU A 89 11.53 -6.89 -15.07
C LEU A 89 10.24 -7.48 -14.48
N SER A 90 9.22 -7.68 -15.33
CA SER A 90 7.94 -8.25 -14.93
C SER A 90 8.10 -9.67 -14.36
N GLN A 91 8.94 -10.51 -14.96
CA GLN A 91 9.25 -11.86 -14.45
C GLN A 91 9.98 -11.80 -13.11
N THR A 92 10.93 -10.86 -12.97
CA THR A 92 11.68 -10.67 -11.71
C THR A 92 10.77 -10.23 -10.56
N LEU A 93 9.68 -9.53 -10.86
CA LEU A 93 8.70 -9.03 -9.91
C LEU A 93 7.45 -9.93 -9.82
N GLU A 94 7.45 -11.07 -10.52
CA GLU A 94 6.32 -12.01 -10.55
C GLU A 94 5.00 -11.35 -10.95
N ALA A 95 5.07 -10.39 -11.88
CA ALA A 95 3.88 -9.73 -12.41
C ALA A 95 3.21 -10.59 -13.48
N ASP A 96 1.88 -10.73 -13.38
CA ASP A 96 1.05 -11.41 -14.39
C ASP A 96 0.85 -10.55 -15.63
N MET A 97 0.78 -9.24 -15.43
CA MET A 97 0.57 -8.23 -16.47
C MET A 97 1.48 -7.04 -16.30
N VAL A 98 1.84 -6.41 -17.40
CA VAL A 98 2.54 -5.13 -17.40
C VAL A 98 1.86 -4.13 -18.30
N VAL A 99 1.63 -2.93 -17.75
CA VAL A 99 1.15 -1.75 -18.47
C VAL A 99 2.29 -0.77 -18.63
N TYR A 100 2.53 -0.35 -19.85
CA TYR A 100 3.56 0.64 -20.20
C TYR A 100 3.09 1.44 -21.41
N GLY A 101 3.80 2.51 -21.74
CA GLY A 101 3.37 3.31 -22.87
C GLY A 101 4.26 4.53 -23.10
N ASN A 102 3.75 5.40 -23.95
CA ASN A 102 4.36 6.68 -24.26
C ASN A 102 3.31 7.77 -24.44
N TYR A 103 3.76 9.00 -24.44
CA TYR A 103 2.93 10.14 -24.82
C TYR A 103 3.74 11.13 -25.63
N GLU A 104 3.04 11.88 -26.46
CA GLU A 104 3.58 12.96 -27.28
C GLU A 104 2.76 14.23 -27.03
N VAL A 105 3.44 15.34 -26.80
CA VAL A 105 2.81 16.65 -26.62
C VAL A 105 3.18 17.54 -27.80
N LYS A 106 2.16 18.16 -28.40
CA LYS A 106 2.33 19.06 -29.57
C LYS A 106 1.68 20.40 -29.25
N LEU A 107 2.46 21.45 -29.40
CA LEU A 107 1.97 22.81 -29.26
C LEU A 107 1.22 23.20 -30.55
N PRO A 108 -0.05 23.61 -30.51
CA PRO A 108 -0.77 24.07 -31.68
C PRO A 108 -0.14 25.35 -32.27
N PRO A 109 -0.26 25.57 -33.57
CA PRO A 109 0.24 26.80 -34.21
C PRO A 109 -0.31 28.06 -33.56
N GLY A 110 0.59 29.01 -33.23
CA GLY A 110 0.22 30.29 -32.59
C GLY A 110 0.01 30.24 -31.09
N VAL A 111 0.07 29.06 -30.45
CA VAL A 111 0.00 28.90 -29.02
C VAL A 111 1.42 28.95 -28.43
N THR A 112 1.61 29.70 -27.35
CA THR A 112 2.90 29.85 -26.67
C THR A 112 2.93 29.18 -25.28
N GLN A 113 1.76 28.90 -24.68
CA GLN A 113 1.66 28.32 -23.37
C GLN A 113 1.58 26.79 -23.46
N LEU A 114 2.53 26.10 -22.86
CA LEU A 114 2.64 24.64 -22.93
C LEU A 114 1.40 23.90 -22.38
N LYS A 115 0.74 24.46 -21.37
CA LYS A 115 -0.51 23.91 -20.83
C LYS A 115 -1.68 23.85 -21.83
N GLU A 116 -1.63 24.67 -22.90
CA GLU A 116 -2.64 24.69 -23.98
C GLU A 116 -2.31 23.71 -25.11
N SER A 117 -1.25 22.92 -24.95
CA SER A 117 -0.83 21.88 -25.89
C SER A 117 -1.86 20.76 -26.00
N ASN A 118 -1.77 20.06 -27.13
CA ASN A 118 -2.44 18.77 -27.27
C ASN A 118 -1.51 17.63 -26.83
N ILE A 119 -2.10 16.60 -26.23
CA ILE A 119 -1.39 15.38 -25.83
C ILE A 119 -2.03 14.16 -26.52
N VAL A 120 -1.21 13.22 -26.90
CA VAL A 120 -1.61 11.87 -27.32
C VAL A 120 -0.92 10.88 -26.38
N ILE A 121 -1.68 9.98 -25.78
CA ILE A 121 -1.20 8.95 -24.86
C ILE A 121 -1.47 7.59 -25.49
N ASN A 122 -0.46 6.73 -25.56
CA ASN A 122 -0.58 5.36 -26.05
C ASN A 122 -0.16 4.40 -24.94
N ALA A 123 -1.09 3.56 -24.49
CA ALA A 123 -0.83 2.50 -23.53
C ALA A 123 -0.78 1.15 -24.22
N GLN A 124 0.14 0.33 -23.76
CA GLN A 124 0.32 -1.05 -24.18
C GLN A 124 0.25 -1.97 -22.98
N LEU A 125 -0.33 -3.14 -23.18
CA LEU A 125 -0.50 -4.16 -22.16
C LEU A 125 0.09 -5.48 -22.66
N ILE A 126 0.87 -6.15 -21.80
CA ILE A 126 1.34 -7.52 -22.05
C ILE A 126 0.75 -8.42 -20.96
N ASP A 127 -0.03 -9.42 -21.36
CA ASP A 127 -0.44 -10.53 -20.48
C ASP A 127 0.63 -11.62 -20.52
N LEU A 128 1.45 -11.69 -19.47
CA LEU A 128 2.56 -12.64 -19.37
C LEU A 128 2.09 -14.08 -19.16
N ARG A 129 0.88 -14.28 -18.61
CA ARG A 129 0.29 -15.61 -18.43
C ARG A 129 -0.06 -16.25 -19.77
N LYS A 130 -0.49 -15.42 -20.73
CA LYS A 130 -0.87 -15.85 -22.09
C LYS A 130 0.22 -15.58 -23.13
N LEU A 131 1.28 -14.85 -22.75
CA LEU A 131 2.33 -14.37 -23.65
C LEU A 131 1.75 -13.59 -24.87
N GLN A 132 0.74 -12.75 -24.61
CA GLN A 132 0.02 -12.00 -25.63
C GLN A 132 0.04 -10.50 -25.33
N ASN A 133 0.09 -9.69 -26.40
CA ASN A 133 -0.21 -8.27 -26.30
C ASN A 133 -1.73 -8.07 -26.29
N ALA A 134 -2.22 -7.21 -25.42
CA ALA A 134 -3.57 -6.67 -25.54
C ALA A 134 -3.67 -5.68 -26.72
N PRO A 135 -4.87 -5.32 -27.15
CA PRO A 135 -5.08 -4.19 -28.03
C PRO A 135 -4.47 -2.90 -27.43
N ASP A 136 -3.83 -2.10 -28.27
CA ASP A 136 -3.31 -0.80 -27.84
C ASP A 136 -4.49 0.12 -27.46
N VAL A 137 -4.33 0.87 -26.39
CA VAL A 137 -5.30 1.87 -25.92
C VAL A 137 -4.70 3.26 -26.13
N SER A 138 -5.46 4.18 -26.71
CA SER A 138 -4.97 5.52 -27.01
C SER A 138 -5.98 6.59 -26.64
N GLU A 139 -5.49 7.67 -26.03
CA GLU A 139 -6.26 8.87 -25.69
C GLU A 139 -5.60 10.10 -26.30
N ALA A 140 -6.43 11.08 -26.70
CA ALA A 140 -5.92 12.32 -27.27
C ALA A 140 -6.81 13.52 -26.97
N GLY A 141 -6.19 14.67 -26.73
CA GLY A 141 -6.90 15.93 -26.52
C GLY A 141 -6.02 17.01 -25.89
N LYS A 142 -6.61 17.95 -25.16
CA LYS A 142 -5.87 19.04 -24.51
C LYS A 142 -5.14 18.55 -23.26
N LEU A 143 -3.92 19.04 -23.05
CA LEU A 143 -3.15 18.71 -21.84
C LEU A 143 -3.88 19.12 -20.55
N THR A 144 -4.70 20.17 -20.58
CA THR A 144 -5.53 20.59 -19.44
C THR A 144 -6.54 19.53 -18.98
N ASP A 145 -6.90 18.60 -19.86
CA ASP A 145 -7.87 17.54 -19.58
C ASP A 145 -7.14 16.19 -19.27
N LEU A 146 -5.83 16.24 -19.01
CA LEU A 146 -4.98 15.07 -18.77
C LEU A 146 -5.60 14.11 -17.72
N SER A 147 -6.10 14.65 -16.60
CA SER A 147 -6.67 13.84 -15.54
C SER A 147 -7.84 12.98 -16.05
N LYS A 148 -8.68 13.52 -16.95
CA LYS A 148 -9.80 12.75 -17.54
C LYS A 148 -9.29 11.64 -18.48
N TYR A 149 -8.27 11.91 -19.29
CA TYR A 149 -7.73 10.90 -20.22
C TYR A 149 -7.09 9.75 -19.48
N LYS A 150 -6.40 10.01 -18.37
CA LYS A 150 -5.80 8.97 -17.53
C LYS A 150 -6.86 8.04 -16.92
N GLU A 151 -7.94 8.60 -16.40
CA GLU A 151 -9.07 7.82 -15.88
C GLU A 151 -9.74 6.97 -16.97
N HIS A 152 -9.92 7.54 -18.17
CA HIS A 152 -10.49 6.80 -19.29
C HIS A 152 -9.56 5.68 -19.76
N LEU A 153 -8.24 5.93 -19.76
CA LEU A 153 -7.22 4.94 -20.05
C LEU A 153 -7.26 3.78 -19.02
N ALA A 154 -7.39 4.12 -17.72
CA ALA A 154 -7.53 3.13 -16.65
C ALA A 154 -8.78 2.27 -16.84
N TRP A 155 -9.92 2.89 -17.14
CA TRP A 155 -11.18 2.20 -17.39
C TRP A 155 -11.10 1.23 -18.58
N GLN A 156 -10.54 1.65 -19.70
CA GLN A 156 -10.35 0.79 -20.89
C GLN A 156 -9.40 -0.38 -20.59
N THR A 157 -8.32 -0.12 -19.87
CA THR A 157 -7.34 -1.14 -19.50
C THR A 157 -7.94 -2.17 -18.53
N LEU A 158 -8.73 -1.73 -17.56
CA LEU A 158 -9.44 -2.60 -16.62
C LEU A 158 -10.46 -3.48 -17.34
N ALA A 159 -11.19 -2.96 -18.32
CA ALA A 159 -12.15 -3.73 -19.11
C ALA A 159 -11.49 -4.90 -19.86
N TYR A 160 -10.20 -4.75 -20.24
CA TYR A 160 -9.43 -5.86 -20.80
C TYR A 160 -8.96 -6.85 -19.73
N MET A 161 -8.48 -6.36 -18.58
CA MET A 161 -7.96 -7.20 -17.49
C MET A 161 -9.08 -8.03 -16.83
N ASP A 162 -10.22 -7.41 -16.63
CA ASP A 162 -11.43 -8.02 -16.08
C ASP A 162 -12.65 -7.73 -16.95
N PRO A 163 -12.95 -8.60 -17.93
CA PRO A 163 -14.11 -8.43 -18.81
C PRO A 163 -15.46 -8.43 -18.07
N SER A 164 -15.52 -8.86 -16.82
CA SER A 164 -16.72 -8.74 -15.99
C SER A 164 -16.99 -7.31 -15.50
N HIS A 165 -16.01 -6.44 -15.63
CA HIS A 165 -16.05 -5.02 -15.24
C HIS A 165 -16.72 -4.15 -16.33
N HIS A 166 -18.00 -4.48 -16.65
CA HIS A 166 -18.79 -3.79 -17.70
C HIS A 166 -19.52 -2.56 -17.15
N THR A 167 -18.81 -1.67 -16.46
CA THR A 167 -19.38 -0.37 -16.08
C THR A 167 -19.19 0.65 -17.20
N VAL A 168 -20.15 1.56 -17.40
CA VAL A 168 -19.91 2.73 -18.26
C VAL A 168 -18.92 3.68 -17.58
N PHE A 169 -18.19 4.45 -18.38
CA PHE A 169 -17.12 5.32 -17.87
C PHE A 169 -17.60 6.29 -16.78
N GLU A 170 -18.80 6.85 -16.92
CA GLU A 170 -19.39 7.75 -15.95
C GLU A 170 -19.63 7.06 -14.59
N GLN A 171 -20.00 5.79 -14.57
CA GLN A 171 -20.14 5.00 -13.35
C GLN A 171 -18.77 4.66 -12.76
N PHE A 172 -17.77 4.35 -13.59
CA PHE A 172 -16.40 4.13 -13.17
C PHE A 172 -15.83 5.38 -12.50
N LEU A 173 -16.00 6.53 -13.11
CA LEU A 173 -15.57 7.81 -12.54
C LEU A 173 -16.35 8.16 -11.27
N GLY A 174 -17.66 7.85 -11.22
CA GLY A 174 -18.52 8.14 -10.09
C GLY A 174 -18.51 9.61 -9.71
N ASN A 175 -18.42 9.89 -8.41
CA ASN A 175 -18.35 11.26 -7.85
C ASN A 175 -16.91 11.72 -7.59
N ARG A 176 -15.91 11.05 -8.14
CA ARG A 176 -14.51 11.43 -7.94
C ARG A 176 -14.25 12.81 -8.55
N LYS A 177 -13.63 13.68 -7.76
CA LYS A 177 -13.12 14.94 -8.26
C LYS A 177 -11.72 14.73 -8.76
N LEU A 178 -11.52 15.04 -10.05
CA LEU A 178 -10.20 14.96 -10.66
C LEU A 178 -9.33 16.11 -10.16
N PRO A 179 -8.06 15.88 -9.87
CA PRO A 179 -7.16 16.92 -9.39
C PRO A 179 -6.92 17.97 -10.48
N ARG A 180 -6.65 19.19 -10.04
CA ARG A 180 -6.20 20.27 -10.94
C ARG A 180 -4.81 19.93 -11.47
N LEU A 181 -4.55 20.23 -12.74
CA LEU A 181 -3.30 19.88 -13.43
C LEU A 181 -2.06 20.36 -12.66
N GLU A 182 -2.06 21.60 -12.18
CA GLU A 182 -0.92 22.19 -11.45
C GLU A 182 -0.71 21.55 -10.06
N ALA A 183 -1.79 21.11 -9.43
CA ALA A 183 -1.70 20.38 -8.16
C ALA A 183 -1.11 18.98 -8.37
N GLU A 184 -1.53 18.33 -9.43
CA GLU A 184 -1.01 17.01 -9.81
C GLU A 184 0.46 17.08 -10.22
N GLU A 185 0.86 18.06 -11.04
CA GLU A 185 2.25 18.32 -11.37
C GLU A 185 3.11 18.46 -10.12
N SER A 186 2.66 19.30 -9.17
CA SER A 186 3.36 19.48 -7.88
C SER A 186 3.44 18.16 -7.09
N TYR A 187 2.37 17.38 -7.05
CA TYR A 187 2.36 16.07 -6.37
C TYR A 187 3.39 15.12 -6.97
N ILE A 188 3.42 15.00 -8.30
CA ILE A 188 4.37 14.10 -8.98
C ILE A 188 5.81 14.59 -8.80
N HIS A 189 6.07 15.89 -8.84
CA HIS A 189 7.40 16.42 -8.49
C HIS A 189 7.81 16.04 -7.05
N GLY A 190 6.86 16.03 -6.12
CA GLY A 190 7.10 15.52 -4.76
C GLY A 190 7.49 14.05 -4.73
N LEU A 191 6.79 13.19 -5.47
CA LEU A 191 7.12 11.76 -5.56
C LEU A 191 8.48 11.50 -6.21
N LEU A 192 8.89 12.34 -7.15
CA LEU A 192 10.14 12.20 -7.90
C LEU A 192 11.35 12.84 -7.20
N ALA A 193 11.14 13.75 -6.25
CA ALA A 193 12.22 14.41 -5.54
C ALA A 193 12.98 13.43 -4.64
N SER A 194 14.30 13.51 -4.63
CA SER A 194 15.17 12.70 -3.77
C SER A 194 15.38 13.30 -2.37
N ASP A 195 15.24 14.61 -2.24
CA ASP A 195 15.37 15.33 -0.99
C ASP A 195 14.04 15.42 -0.25
N LYS A 196 14.02 15.00 1.04
CA LYS A 196 12.80 14.91 1.86
C LYS A 196 12.15 16.28 2.11
N GLU A 197 12.92 17.33 2.34
CA GLU A 197 12.38 18.67 2.53
C GLU A 197 11.79 19.24 1.23
N GLN A 198 12.42 18.89 0.09
CA GLN A 198 11.85 19.25 -1.22
C GLN A 198 10.56 18.48 -1.52
N GLN A 199 10.48 17.18 -1.15
CA GLN A 199 9.23 16.40 -1.22
C GLN A 199 8.10 17.10 -0.47
N LYS A 200 8.36 17.45 0.80
CA LYS A 200 7.38 18.16 1.64
C LYS A 200 6.90 19.47 1.00
N LYS A 201 7.82 20.28 0.48
CA LYS A 201 7.46 21.55 -0.18
C LYS A 201 6.52 21.33 -1.36
N TRP A 202 6.80 20.35 -2.20
CA TRP A 202 5.97 20.01 -3.34
C TRP A 202 4.59 19.50 -2.91
N PHE A 203 4.50 18.61 -1.91
CA PHE A 203 3.22 18.14 -1.41
C PHE A 203 2.39 19.26 -0.76
N LEU A 204 3.02 20.17 -0.01
CA LEU A 204 2.34 21.36 0.51
C LEU A 204 1.83 22.26 -0.62
N GLN A 205 2.61 22.46 -1.68
CA GLN A 205 2.18 23.21 -2.86
C GLN A 205 0.98 22.54 -3.52
N ALA A 206 1.00 21.24 -3.71
CA ALA A 206 -0.12 20.49 -4.28
C ALA A 206 -1.41 20.65 -3.46
N THR A 207 -1.33 20.55 -2.12
CA THR A 207 -2.49 20.76 -1.24
C THR A 207 -3.00 22.18 -1.22
N ASN A 208 -2.15 23.18 -1.46
CA ASN A 208 -2.56 24.59 -1.57
C ASN A 208 -3.26 24.88 -2.91
N LEU A 209 -2.77 24.27 -3.99
CA LEU A 209 -3.35 24.42 -5.33
C LEU A 209 -4.71 23.72 -5.44
N ASP A 210 -4.84 22.54 -4.82
CA ASP A 210 -6.09 21.80 -4.76
C ASP A 210 -6.28 21.15 -3.38
N PRO A 211 -7.02 21.81 -2.47
CA PRO A 211 -7.26 21.28 -1.13
C PRO A 211 -8.07 19.95 -1.09
N GLN A 212 -8.73 19.59 -2.19
CA GLN A 212 -9.52 18.35 -2.29
C GLN A 212 -8.70 17.18 -2.85
N PHE A 213 -7.51 17.44 -3.36
CA PHE A 213 -6.58 16.40 -3.81
C PHE A 213 -5.96 15.70 -2.60
N VAL A 214 -6.41 14.48 -2.32
CA VAL A 214 -6.09 13.74 -1.08
C VAL A 214 -4.68 13.15 -1.09
N SER A 215 -4.16 12.74 -2.25
CA SER A 215 -2.88 12.04 -2.35
C SER A 215 -1.71 12.78 -1.69
N PRO A 216 -1.51 14.09 -1.88
CA PRO A 216 -0.45 14.82 -1.19
C PRO A 216 -0.63 14.86 0.34
N ALA A 217 -1.87 14.83 0.83
CA ALA A 217 -2.11 14.81 2.27
C ALA A 217 -1.69 13.49 2.92
N PHE A 218 -1.89 12.37 2.23
CA PHE A 218 -1.40 11.06 2.67
C PHE A 218 0.13 11.06 2.77
N GLU A 219 0.84 11.53 1.75
CA GLU A 219 2.30 11.63 1.73
C GLU A 219 2.84 12.56 2.84
N LEU A 220 2.18 13.70 3.07
CA LEU A 220 2.53 14.60 4.17
C LEU A 220 2.35 13.93 5.53
N GLY A 221 1.29 13.15 5.70
CA GLY A 221 1.07 12.38 6.91
C GLY A 221 2.19 11.38 7.18
N GLN A 222 2.62 10.66 6.16
CA GLN A 222 3.76 9.75 6.23
C GLN A 222 5.06 10.52 6.54
N PHE A 223 5.33 11.60 5.81
CA PHE A 223 6.50 12.44 6.03
C PHE A 223 6.62 12.88 7.49
N TYR A 224 5.52 13.38 8.08
CA TYR A 224 5.56 13.86 9.45
C TYR A 224 5.73 12.75 10.49
N LEU A 225 5.23 11.53 10.24
CA LEU A 225 5.53 10.37 11.10
C LEU A 225 7.02 9.98 11.04
N GLU A 226 7.62 9.99 9.85
CA GLU A 226 9.05 9.71 9.66
C GLU A 226 9.96 10.75 10.34
N HIS A 227 9.42 11.95 10.65
CA HIS A 227 10.14 13.06 11.28
C HIS A 227 9.67 13.35 12.71
N ASP A 228 9.09 12.36 13.38
CA ASP A 228 8.67 12.45 14.79
C ASP A 228 7.72 13.62 15.11
N ASP A 229 6.87 14.02 14.13
CA ASP A 229 5.79 14.98 14.35
C ASP A 229 4.40 14.33 14.20
N PRO A 230 3.98 13.51 15.18
CA PRO A 230 2.73 12.78 15.09
C PRO A 230 1.48 13.69 15.09
N ARG A 231 1.60 14.93 15.58
CA ARG A 231 0.50 15.89 15.55
C ARG A 231 0.20 16.36 14.14
N GLN A 232 1.24 16.75 13.40
CA GLN A 232 1.08 17.13 12.00
C GLN A 232 0.68 15.92 11.16
N ALA A 233 1.27 14.77 11.42
CA ALA A 233 0.88 13.53 10.74
C ALA A 233 -0.63 13.26 10.86
N ALA A 234 -1.17 13.30 12.08
CA ALA A 234 -2.61 13.09 12.32
C ALA A 234 -3.47 14.10 11.57
N LYS A 235 -3.10 15.39 11.58
CA LYS A 235 -3.82 16.46 10.85
C LYS A 235 -3.94 16.17 9.36
N TRP A 236 -2.89 15.65 8.73
CA TRP A 236 -2.89 15.34 7.30
C TRP A 236 -3.60 14.02 6.99
N LEU A 237 -3.34 12.96 7.76
CA LEU A 237 -3.95 11.64 7.57
C LEU A 237 -5.47 11.65 7.77
N GLN A 238 -6.01 12.48 8.65
CA GLN A 238 -7.45 12.64 8.85
C GLN A 238 -8.19 13.16 7.61
N ARG A 239 -7.48 13.73 6.65
CA ARG A 239 -8.06 14.21 5.39
C ARG A 239 -8.34 13.08 4.39
N VAL A 240 -7.81 11.87 4.63
CA VAL A 240 -8.03 10.70 3.76
C VAL A 240 -9.42 10.15 4.01
N PRO A 241 -10.35 10.23 3.04
CA PRO A 241 -11.73 9.78 3.21
C PRO A 241 -11.81 8.25 3.10
N SER A 242 -12.89 7.67 3.63
CA SER A 242 -13.13 6.21 3.57
C SER A 242 -13.28 5.65 2.14
N SER A 243 -13.50 6.50 1.16
CA SER A 243 -13.55 6.13 -0.26
C SER A 243 -12.16 6.04 -0.91
N ASP A 244 -11.09 6.54 -0.27
CA ASP A 244 -9.72 6.43 -0.81
C ASP A 244 -9.18 5.00 -0.62
N PRO A 245 -8.54 4.41 -1.63
CA PRO A 245 -7.96 3.06 -1.52
C PRO A 245 -6.96 2.89 -0.36
N ARG A 246 -6.30 3.98 0.07
CA ARG A 246 -5.32 4.01 1.16
C ARG A 246 -5.94 4.32 2.52
N TYR A 247 -7.27 4.36 2.63
CA TYR A 247 -7.95 4.71 3.88
C TYR A 247 -7.49 3.85 5.06
N LEU A 248 -7.46 2.53 4.92
CA LEU A 248 -7.03 1.64 6.00
C LEU A 248 -5.57 1.85 6.38
N GLU A 249 -4.72 2.17 5.42
CA GLU A 249 -3.32 2.52 5.66
C GLU A 249 -3.20 3.85 6.40
N ALA A 250 -4.00 4.85 6.02
CA ALA A 250 -4.08 6.12 6.76
C ALA A 250 -4.59 5.92 8.19
N ARG A 251 -5.59 5.03 8.40
CA ARG A 251 -6.08 4.67 9.74
C ARG A 251 -5.02 3.99 10.59
N PHE A 252 -4.25 3.06 10.00
CA PHE A 252 -3.13 2.44 10.69
C PHE A 252 -2.11 3.49 11.16
N ARG A 253 -1.70 4.40 10.26
CA ARG A 253 -0.77 5.48 10.60
C ARG A 253 -1.34 6.49 11.62
N LEU A 254 -2.65 6.73 11.59
CA LEU A 254 -3.33 7.51 12.64
C LEU A 254 -3.25 6.82 14.01
N GLY A 255 -3.36 5.50 14.03
CA GLY A 255 -3.13 4.70 15.24
C GLY A 255 -1.71 4.86 15.78
N VAL A 256 -0.70 4.80 14.91
CA VAL A 256 0.71 5.05 15.27
C VAL A 256 0.88 6.48 15.80
N ALA A 257 0.34 7.48 15.11
CA ALA A 257 0.41 8.89 15.54
C ALA A 257 -0.26 9.12 16.90
N ALA A 258 -1.41 8.50 17.14
CA ALA A 258 -2.11 8.58 18.42
C ALA A 258 -1.29 7.91 19.54
N TYR A 259 -0.72 6.73 19.28
CA TYR A 259 0.14 6.04 20.25
C TYR A 259 1.36 6.90 20.63
N GLN A 260 2.07 7.48 19.66
CA GLN A 260 3.20 8.37 19.89
C GLN A 260 2.82 9.62 20.70
N GLN A 261 1.56 10.08 20.58
CA GLN A 261 1.01 11.17 21.38
C GLN A 261 0.50 10.72 22.74
N THR A 262 0.69 9.44 23.12
CA THR A 262 0.15 8.82 24.33
C THR A 262 -1.39 8.81 24.41
N ASP A 263 -2.08 9.07 23.32
CA ASP A 263 -3.53 8.90 23.19
C ASP A 263 -3.85 7.44 22.82
N TYR A 264 -3.65 6.56 23.79
CA TYR A 264 -3.83 5.13 23.59
C TYR A 264 -5.29 4.74 23.30
N ASN A 265 -6.25 5.52 23.80
CA ASN A 265 -7.68 5.28 23.50
C ASN A 265 -7.97 5.44 22.01
N SER A 266 -7.53 6.56 21.42
CA SER A 266 -7.66 6.77 19.98
C SER A 266 -6.85 5.75 19.16
N ALA A 267 -5.65 5.37 19.64
CA ALA A 267 -4.83 4.33 19.00
C ALA A 267 -5.58 3.00 18.91
N VAL A 268 -6.20 2.54 20.01
CA VAL A 268 -7.02 1.31 20.06
C VAL A 268 -8.18 1.40 19.05
N ILE A 269 -8.87 2.54 18.96
CA ILE A 269 -9.98 2.73 18.02
C ILE A 269 -9.49 2.57 16.58
N TYR A 270 -8.41 3.25 16.22
CA TYR A 270 -7.85 3.21 14.88
C TYR A 270 -7.35 1.80 14.51
N PHE A 271 -6.57 1.16 15.38
CA PHE A 271 -6.06 -0.19 15.10
C PHE A 271 -7.17 -1.25 15.07
N LYS A 272 -8.22 -1.15 15.91
CA LYS A 272 -9.38 -2.05 15.85
C LYS A 272 -10.15 -1.94 14.55
N GLU A 273 -10.33 -0.72 14.04
CA GLU A 273 -10.95 -0.51 12.74
C GLU A 273 -10.15 -1.19 11.62
N VAL A 274 -8.82 -1.05 11.64
CA VAL A 274 -7.96 -1.71 10.67
C VAL A 274 -7.96 -3.23 10.85
N ALA A 275 -7.84 -3.76 12.08
CA ALA A 275 -7.82 -5.19 12.36
C ALA A 275 -9.11 -5.90 11.91
N ALA A 276 -10.26 -5.21 12.01
CA ALA A 276 -11.55 -5.75 11.57
C ALA A 276 -11.62 -5.94 10.04
N ALA A 277 -10.94 -5.08 9.27
CA ALA A 277 -10.91 -5.13 7.82
C ALA A 277 -9.69 -5.88 7.26
N MET A 278 -8.55 -5.77 7.94
CA MET A 278 -7.24 -6.28 7.52
C MET A 278 -6.50 -6.88 8.72
N PRO A 279 -6.74 -8.16 9.06
CA PRO A 279 -6.17 -8.83 10.24
C PRO A 279 -4.70 -9.23 10.02
N LEU A 280 -3.81 -8.25 9.86
CA LEU A 280 -2.38 -8.43 9.70
C LEU A 280 -1.68 -8.43 11.07
N HIS A 281 -0.53 -9.09 11.16
CA HIS A 281 0.22 -9.22 12.42
C HIS A 281 0.76 -7.89 12.93
N GLU A 282 1.15 -6.98 12.04
CA GLU A 282 1.57 -5.62 12.39
C GLU A 282 0.44 -4.85 13.07
N VAL A 283 -0.79 -5.07 12.61
CA VAL A 283 -1.98 -4.41 13.17
C VAL A 283 -2.27 -4.97 14.57
N TYR A 284 -2.22 -6.28 14.74
CA TYR A 284 -2.40 -6.90 16.05
C TYR A 284 -1.30 -6.51 17.05
N ASN A 285 -0.02 -6.46 16.61
CA ASN A 285 1.07 -5.97 17.44
C ASN A 285 0.82 -4.55 17.96
N ASN A 286 0.45 -3.64 17.07
CA ASN A 286 0.24 -2.24 17.43
C ASN A 286 -1.04 -2.05 18.26
N LEU A 287 -2.10 -2.79 17.96
CA LEU A 287 -3.32 -2.82 18.76
C LEU A 287 -3.00 -3.28 20.19
N ALA A 288 -2.34 -4.42 20.31
CA ALA A 288 -1.95 -4.99 21.59
C ALA A 288 -1.05 -4.03 22.39
N ALA A 289 -0.13 -3.33 21.75
CA ALA A 289 0.70 -2.31 22.38
C ALA A 289 -0.14 -1.18 23.00
N ALA A 290 -1.15 -0.69 22.27
CA ALA A 290 -2.05 0.35 22.77
C ALA A 290 -2.97 -0.18 23.90
N GLU A 291 -3.48 -1.39 23.76
CA GLU A 291 -4.30 -2.06 24.79
C GLU A 291 -3.49 -2.35 26.05
N ASP A 292 -2.21 -2.72 25.90
CA ASP A 292 -1.32 -2.99 27.01
C ASP A 292 -1.04 -1.72 27.82
N GLN A 293 -0.88 -0.55 27.19
CA GLN A 293 -0.76 0.73 27.90
C GLN A 293 -2.00 1.07 28.73
N LEU A 294 -3.17 0.64 28.27
CA LEU A 294 -4.45 0.82 28.96
C LEU A 294 -4.79 -0.32 29.96
N ASN A 295 -3.91 -1.30 30.14
CA ASN A 295 -4.16 -2.50 30.94
C ASN A 295 -5.39 -3.32 30.49
N LEU A 296 -5.73 -3.29 29.22
CA LEU A 296 -6.88 -4.02 28.70
C LEU A 296 -6.57 -5.53 28.60
N PRO A 297 -7.55 -6.42 28.95
CA PRO A 297 -7.34 -7.87 28.92
C PRO A 297 -6.94 -8.45 27.55
N PRO A 298 -7.44 -7.97 26.40
CA PRO A 298 -7.13 -8.57 25.10
C PRO A 298 -5.66 -8.47 24.66
N ALA A 299 -4.87 -7.54 25.23
CA ALA A 299 -3.52 -7.24 24.80
C ALA A 299 -2.61 -8.48 24.62
N ILE A 300 -2.64 -9.44 25.57
CA ILE A 300 -1.81 -10.65 25.46
C ILE A 300 -2.23 -11.52 24.28
N ASP A 301 -3.53 -11.68 24.06
CA ASP A 301 -4.03 -12.51 22.96
C ASP A 301 -3.74 -11.88 21.60
N ASP A 302 -3.82 -10.55 21.50
CA ASP A 302 -3.49 -9.85 20.28
C ASP A 302 -1.97 -9.84 20.00
N PHE A 303 -1.12 -9.75 21.04
CA PHE A 303 0.32 -9.99 20.86
C PHE A 303 0.63 -11.44 20.42
N ARG A 304 -0.07 -12.44 20.97
CA ARG A 304 0.09 -13.83 20.53
C ARG A 304 -0.29 -13.99 19.05
N ARG A 305 -1.39 -13.36 18.59
CA ARG A 305 -1.77 -13.36 17.18
C ARG A 305 -0.69 -12.75 16.27
N ALA A 306 -0.02 -11.69 16.73
CA ALA A 306 1.10 -11.11 15.99
C ALA A 306 2.27 -12.10 15.88
N VAL A 307 2.66 -12.74 16.99
CA VAL A 307 3.73 -13.76 17.02
C VAL A 307 3.35 -15.01 16.22
N ASP A 308 2.10 -15.45 16.27
CA ASP A 308 1.64 -16.62 15.50
C ASP A 308 1.70 -16.34 13.99
N GLY A 309 1.52 -15.09 13.57
CA GLY A 309 1.61 -14.66 12.18
C GLY A 309 3.05 -14.56 11.65
N ASP A 310 3.99 -14.11 12.49
CA ASP A 310 5.43 -14.11 12.22
C ASP A 310 6.22 -14.45 13.50
N PRO A 311 6.50 -15.75 13.72
CA PRO A 311 7.17 -16.22 14.95
C PRO A 311 8.64 -15.76 15.08
N GLY A 312 9.24 -15.27 13.99
CA GLY A 312 10.63 -14.79 13.96
C GLY A 312 10.78 -13.29 14.16
N ASP A 313 9.68 -12.52 14.18
CA ASP A 313 9.76 -11.06 14.33
C ASP A 313 10.14 -10.68 15.76
N VAL A 314 11.33 -10.11 15.89
CA VAL A 314 11.93 -9.71 17.17
C VAL A 314 11.07 -8.69 17.95
N SER A 315 10.39 -7.79 17.22
CA SER A 315 9.52 -6.77 17.85
C SER A 315 8.29 -7.41 18.49
N TYR A 316 7.68 -8.40 17.80
CA TYR A 316 6.51 -9.11 18.34
C TYR A 316 6.87 -9.95 19.56
N LEU A 317 8.00 -10.69 19.49
CA LEU A 317 8.52 -11.48 20.60
C LEU A 317 8.82 -10.59 21.82
N PHE A 318 9.50 -9.45 21.60
CA PHE A 318 9.82 -8.49 22.66
C PHE A 318 8.56 -7.94 23.34
N ASN A 319 7.62 -7.46 22.55
CA ASN A 319 6.38 -6.87 23.09
C ASN A 319 5.56 -7.89 23.89
N LEU A 320 5.42 -9.12 23.36
CA LEU A 320 4.75 -10.20 24.09
C LEU A 320 5.49 -10.54 25.38
N GLY A 321 6.82 -10.69 25.33
CA GLY A 321 7.64 -11.01 26.52
C GLY A 321 7.52 -9.93 27.61
N ALA A 322 7.60 -8.65 27.24
CA ALA A 322 7.43 -7.52 28.17
C ALA A 322 6.03 -7.48 28.79
N ALA A 323 4.98 -7.74 27.97
CA ALA A 323 3.61 -7.75 28.45
C ALA A 323 3.31 -8.95 29.38
N LEU A 324 3.88 -10.12 29.10
CA LEU A 324 3.79 -11.31 29.97
C LEU A 324 4.51 -11.07 31.30
N LEU A 325 5.74 -10.51 31.26
CA LEU A 325 6.50 -10.17 32.45
C LEU A 325 5.75 -9.17 33.35
N ARG A 326 5.12 -8.17 32.77
CA ARG A 326 4.29 -7.22 33.53
C ARG A 326 3.13 -7.88 34.25
N ARG A 327 2.62 -9.02 33.75
CA ARG A 327 1.57 -9.82 34.36
C ARG A 327 2.10 -10.94 35.24
N ASN A 328 3.41 -10.96 35.51
CA ASN A 328 4.14 -11.95 36.30
C ASN A 328 4.03 -13.40 35.74
N LEU A 329 3.85 -13.53 34.43
CA LEU A 329 3.88 -14.80 33.70
C LEU A 329 5.33 -15.12 33.29
N PHE A 330 6.16 -15.42 34.29
CA PHE A 330 7.62 -15.45 34.16
C PHE A 330 8.13 -16.48 33.16
N GLU A 331 7.62 -17.69 33.16
CA GLU A 331 8.06 -18.79 32.32
C GLU A 331 7.82 -18.49 30.82
N GLU A 332 6.63 -17.98 30.50
CA GLU A 332 6.31 -17.59 29.13
C GLU A 332 7.12 -16.36 28.70
N ALA A 333 7.29 -15.38 29.61
CA ALA A 333 8.10 -14.19 29.35
C ALA A 333 9.55 -14.55 29.04
N GLN A 334 10.18 -15.44 29.83
CA GLN A 334 11.54 -15.94 29.60
C GLN A 334 11.67 -16.58 28.22
N GLN A 335 10.73 -17.46 27.82
CA GLN A 335 10.76 -18.09 26.49
C GLN A 335 10.75 -17.07 25.36
N LYS A 336 9.91 -16.03 25.45
CA LYS A 336 9.80 -15.01 24.39
C LYS A 336 11.01 -14.08 24.38
N LEU A 337 11.49 -13.65 25.54
CA LEU A 337 12.67 -12.78 25.64
C LEU A 337 13.97 -13.52 25.28
N GLN A 338 14.09 -14.82 25.65
CA GLN A 338 15.20 -15.64 25.18
C GLN A 338 15.22 -15.77 23.66
N ALA A 339 14.05 -15.95 23.01
CA ALA A 339 13.96 -15.98 21.56
C ALA A 339 14.38 -14.63 20.91
N VAL A 340 14.13 -13.49 21.59
CA VAL A 340 14.68 -12.19 21.16
C VAL A 340 16.20 -12.21 21.20
N MET A 341 16.79 -12.66 22.33
CA MET A 341 18.25 -12.74 22.51
C MET A 341 18.92 -13.70 21.50
N ASP A 342 18.24 -14.78 21.14
CA ASP A 342 18.74 -15.74 20.14
C ASP A 342 18.86 -15.12 18.74
N HIS A 343 17.98 -14.16 18.40
CA HIS A 343 18.00 -13.43 17.12
C HIS A 343 18.81 -12.13 17.18
N SER A 344 18.88 -11.50 18.34
CA SER A 344 19.51 -10.20 18.58
C SER A 344 20.26 -10.20 19.90
N PRO A 345 21.46 -10.83 19.97
CA PRO A 345 22.22 -10.98 21.20
C PRO A 345 22.63 -9.67 21.89
N ASP A 346 22.68 -8.57 21.13
CA ASP A 346 23.09 -7.24 21.60
C ASP A 346 21.88 -6.36 22.05
N ASP A 347 20.67 -6.95 22.17
CA ASP A 347 19.46 -6.25 22.57
C ASP A 347 19.41 -6.05 24.11
N GLY A 348 20.03 -4.96 24.58
CA GLY A 348 20.13 -4.68 26.02
C GLY A 348 18.80 -4.51 26.75
N GLU A 349 17.75 -4.03 26.07
CA GLU A 349 16.40 -3.94 26.67
C GLU A 349 15.79 -5.34 26.90
N ALA A 350 15.97 -6.25 25.91
CA ALA A 350 15.51 -7.62 26.04
C ALA A 350 16.28 -8.38 27.13
N ASP A 351 17.61 -8.18 27.21
CA ASP A 351 18.47 -8.78 28.24
C ASP A 351 18.02 -8.35 29.65
N GLU A 352 17.78 -7.05 29.87
CA GLU A 352 17.27 -6.56 31.15
C GLU A 352 15.93 -7.16 31.55
N LEU A 353 15.00 -7.26 30.60
CA LEU A 353 13.68 -7.88 30.86
C LEU A 353 13.78 -9.38 31.08
N LEU A 354 14.69 -10.07 30.38
CA LEU A 354 14.97 -11.51 30.56
C LEU A 354 15.50 -11.77 31.97
N ALA A 355 16.52 -11.01 32.40
CA ALA A 355 17.06 -11.13 33.76
C ALA A 355 15.99 -10.92 34.84
N ARG A 356 15.10 -9.93 34.66
CA ARG A 356 13.97 -9.71 35.59
C ARG A 356 12.98 -10.90 35.59
N ALA A 357 12.77 -11.54 34.45
CA ALA A 357 11.92 -12.72 34.35
C ALA A 357 12.55 -13.93 35.06
N GLU A 358 13.86 -14.12 34.91
CA GLU A 358 14.64 -15.18 35.57
C GLU A 358 14.66 -15.01 37.09
N GLU A 359 14.85 -13.79 37.56
CA GLU A 359 14.79 -13.44 38.97
C GLU A 359 13.35 -13.52 39.55
N ARG A 360 12.33 -13.76 38.72
CA ARG A 360 10.90 -13.71 39.09
C ARG A 360 10.52 -12.44 39.83
N LYS A 361 11.06 -11.32 39.40
CA LYS A 361 10.86 -10.01 40.03
C LYS A 361 9.41 -9.54 39.82
N ILE A 362 8.62 -9.59 40.86
CA ILE A 362 7.19 -9.25 40.82
C ILE A 362 7.00 -7.80 40.32
N THR A 363 6.14 -7.64 39.34
CA THR A 363 5.67 -6.32 38.86
C THR A 363 4.37 -6.00 39.61
N PRO A 364 4.29 -4.87 40.37
CA PRO A 364 3.08 -4.48 41.05
C PRO A 364 1.92 -4.27 40.07
N SER A 365 0.71 -4.60 40.54
CA SER A 365 -0.50 -4.35 39.72
C SER A 365 -0.65 -2.86 39.41
N GLY A 366 -1.03 -2.54 38.16
CA GLY A 366 -1.16 -1.15 37.71
C GLY A 366 0.16 -0.49 37.26
N THR A 367 1.29 -1.21 37.29
CA THR A 367 2.53 -0.72 36.71
C THR A 367 2.33 -0.42 35.21
N LYS A 368 2.84 0.72 34.75
CA LYS A 368 2.93 1.05 33.32
C LYS A 368 3.79 0.02 32.59
N ALA A 369 3.79 0.05 31.26
CA ALA A 369 4.65 -0.83 30.46
C ALA A 369 6.12 -0.78 30.97
N LEU A 370 6.78 -1.95 31.00
CA LEU A 370 8.14 -2.09 31.53
C LEU A 370 9.18 -1.55 30.58
N ALA A 371 8.85 -1.51 29.27
CA ALA A 371 9.65 -0.92 28.21
C ALA A 371 8.73 -0.29 27.15
N PRO A 372 9.24 0.63 26.33
CA PRO A 372 8.49 1.12 25.16
C PRO A 372 8.15 -0.04 24.22
N ALA A 373 6.91 -0.12 23.77
CA ALA A 373 6.54 -1.13 22.79
C ALA A 373 7.16 -0.80 21.42
N ARG A 374 7.61 -1.85 20.74
CA ARG A 374 8.20 -1.80 19.40
C ARG A 374 7.09 -1.84 18.35
N LEU A 375 6.61 -0.66 17.94
CA LEU A 375 5.57 -0.53 16.94
C LEU A 375 6.08 -0.80 15.53
N LYS A 376 5.21 -1.34 14.68
CA LYS A 376 5.40 -1.31 13.23
C LYS A 376 4.90 0.04 12.69
N MET A 377 5.71 0.68 11.86
CA MET A 377 5.38 2.00 11.28
C MET A 377 4.54 1.90 10.01
N SER A 378 4.53 0.72 9.39
CA SER A 378 3.74 0.40 8.19
C SER A 378 3.25 -1.05 8.25
N MET A 379 2.20 -1.35 7.51
CA MET A 379 1.79 -2.72 7.21
C MET A 379 2.65 -3.28 6.06
N ASP A 380 2.84 -4.61 6.00
CA ASP A 380 3.46 -5.25 4.84
C ASP A 380 2.59 -5.02 3.60
N SER A 381 3.14 -4.31 2.62
CA SER A 381 2.41 -3.88 1.43
C SER A 381 1.98 -5.06 0.54
N THR A 382 2.75 -6.16 0.56
CA THR A 382 2.44 -7.36 -0.22
C THR A 382 1.33 -8.15 0.44
N ALA A 383 1.47 -8.44 1.75
CA ALA A 383 0.44 -9.13 2.53
C ALA A 383 -0.88 -8.34 2.53
N PHE A 384 -0.81 -7.01 2.68
CA PHE A 384 -1.98 -6.12 2.61
C PHE A 384 -2.72 -6.26 1.28
N ARG A 385 -2.01 -6.18 0.14
CA ARG A 385 -2.63 -6.29 -1.19
C ARG A 385 -3.23 -7.67 -1.43
N GLN A 386 -2.51 -8.73 -1.07
CA GLN A 386 -3.00 -10.10 -1.22
C GLN A 386 -4.23 -10.34 -0.38
N LEU A 387 -4.21 -9.95 0.90
CA LEU A 387 -5.33 -10.13 1.81
C LEU A 387 -6.54 -9.29 1.36
N LYS A 388 -6.33 -8.04 0.93
CA LYS A 388 -7.38 -7.19 0.37
C LYS A 388 -8.07 -7.85 -0.83
N ALA A 389 -7.28 -8.41 -1.75
CA ALA A 389 -7.82 -9.12 -2.92
C ALA A 389 -8.62 -10.40 -2.54
N MET A 390 -8.24 -11.06 -1.43
CA MET A 390 -8.92 -12.28 -0.94
C MET A 390 -10.22 -11.98 -0.18
N LEU A 391 -10.24 -10.90 0.62
CA LEU A 391 -11.36 -10.57 1.51
C LEU A 391 -12.51 -9.83 0.82
N GLN A 392 -12.28 -9.28 -0.36
CA GLN A 392 -13.37 -8.58 -1.05
C GLN A 392 -14.39 -9.56 -1.64
N PRO A 393 -15.69 -9.29 -1.45
CA PRO A 393 -16.71 -10.14 -2.03
C PRO A 393 -16.57 -10.14 -3.55
N LYS A 394 -16.42 -11.33 -4.12
CA LYS A 394 -16.48 -11.52 -5.57
C LYS A 394 -17.86 -11.04 -6.03
N THR A 395 -17.89 -9.91 -6.73
CA THR A 395 -19.12 -9.49 -7.43
C THR A 395 -19.54 -10.61 -8.36
N LYS A 396 -20.72 -11.19 -8.06
CA LYS A 396 -21.34 -12.24 -8.88
C LYS A 396 -21.84 -11.67 -10.19
#